data_ff6399c169f7a813ee212108c01090db
#
_entry.id   ff6399c169f7a813ee212108c01090db
#
_cell.length_a   1.000
_cell.length_b   1.000
_cell.length_c   1.000
_cell.angle_alpha   90.00
_cell.angle_beta   90.00
_cell.angle_gamma   90.00
#
_symmetry.space_group_name_H-M   'P 1'
#
loop_
_entity.id
_entity.type
_entity.pdbx_description
1 polymer ?
#
loop_
_entity_poly.entity_id
_entity_poly.type
_entity_poly.pdbx_seq_one_letter_code
_entity_poly.pdbx_strand_id
1 'polypeptide(L)'
;FWQAAEQFYSEEAWPLLKASLILSVVNLSTSYLTDEIRVLSGAYGRALSGVPEAQDKRKAAYHLAQGPFKQALGLWYAHEKFSPEAKADVEKKVATMIDVYKERLAKNDWLTPETREKAIVKLNVIKPYIGYPEELPARYKDKVVDESASLFENALAFARVEIKHSWSKWNQPVDYKEWGMPAHMVNAYYNPQKNLIVFPAAILQAPFYDLHQSSSANYGGIGAVIAHEISHAFDTNGASFDENGSLKDWWTESDYAAFKEKTQKVI
;
A
#
# COMPACT_ATOMS: atom_id res chain seq x y z
N PHE A 1 -20.78 -18.99 0.90
CA PHE A 1 -19.33 -19.01 0.62
C PHE A 1 -18.71 -20.34 1.04
N TRP A 2 -18.80 -20.74 2.33
CA TRP A 2 -18.15 -21.97 2.82
C TRP A 2 -18.65 -23.24 2.16
N GLN A 3 -19.95 -23.39 1.91
CA GLN A 3 -20.52 -24.52 1.17
C GLN A 3 -20.00 -24.62 -0.27
N ALA A 4 -19.80 -23.47 -0.95
CA ALA A 4 -19.19 -23.45 -2.27
C ALA A 4 -17.69 -23.78 -2.21
N ALA A 5 -16.99 -23.35 -1.17
CA ALA A 5 -15.59 -23.67 -0.96
C ALA A 5 -15.36 -25.17 -0.71
N GLU A 6 -16.22 -25.83 0.06
CA GLU A 6 -16.16 -27.29 0.31
C GLU A 6 -16.21 -28.12 -0.99
N GLN A 7 -17.00 -27.66 -1.97
CA GLN A 7 -17.09 -28.35 -3.27
C GLN A 7 -15.76 -28.34 -4.03
N PHE A 8 -14.93 -27.27 -3.88
CA PHE A 8 -13.61 -27.21 -4.52
C PHE A 8 -12.58 -28.16 -3.87
N TYR A 9 -12.81 -28.57 -2.63
CA TYR A 9 -11.92 -29.48 -1.90
C TYR A 9 -12.43 -30.93 -1.88
N SER A 10 -13.46 -31.25 -2.69
CA SER A 10 -13.96 -32.61 -2.83
C SER A 10 -13.01 -33.50 -3.65
N GLU A 11 -13.07 -34.82 -3.48
CA GLU A 11 -12.29 -35.75 -4.29
C GLU A 11 -12.60 -35.63 -5.79
N GLU A 12 -13.85 -35.32 -6.15
CA GLU A 12 -14.29 -35.12 -7.53
C GLU A 12 -13.66 -33.88 -8.15
N ALA A 13 -13.53 -32.79 -7.40
CA ALA A 13 -12.95 -31.53 -7.87
C ALA A 13 -11.41 -31.54 -7.84
N TRP A 14 -10.79 -32.49 -7.12
CA TRP A 14 -9.33 -32.53 -6.94
C TRP A 14 -8.52 -32.52 -8.24
N PRO A 15 -8.86 -33.27 -9.31
CA PRO A 15 -8.10 -33.22 -10.57
C PRO A 15 -8.08 -31.81 -11.17
N LEU A 16 -9.21 -31.10 -11.13
CA LEU A 16 -9.33 -29.73 -11.64
C LEU A 16 -8.55 -28.74 -10.76
N LEU A 17 -8.68 -28.84 -9.45
CA LEU A 17 -7.93 -28.03 -8.51
C LEU A 17 -6.43 -28.22 -8.69
N LYS A 18 -5.98 -29.48 -8.80
CA LYS A 18 -4.57 -29.81 -9.05
C LYS A 18 -4.07 -29.20 -10.36
N ALA A 19 -4.83 -29.32 -11.45
CA ALA A 19 -4.48 -28.72 -12.74
C ALA A 19 -4.38 -27.20 -12.66
N SER A 20 -5.33 -26.55 -11.97
CA SER A 20 -5.33 -25.10 -11.72
C SER A 20 -4.11 -24.66 -10.91
N LEU A 21 -3.75 -25.40 -9.86
CA LEU A 21 -2.55 -25.13 -9.05
C LEU A 21 -1.26 -25.26 -9.86
N ILE A 22 -1.15 -26.32 -10.67
CA ILE A 22 0.01 -26.52 -11.57
C ILE A 22 0.11 -25.35 -12.56
N LEU A 23 -0.99 -24.97 -13.22
CA LEU A 23 -1.01 -23.84 -14.13
C LEU A 23 -0.63 -22.52 -13.45
N SER A 24 -1.11 -22.31 -12.25
CA SER A 24 -0.75 -21.12 -11.45
C SER A 24 0.75 -21.08 -11.14
N VAL A 25 1.33 -22.21 -10.73
CA VAL A 25 2.77 -22.31 -10.45
C VAL A 25 3.58 -22.05 -11.73
N VAL A 26 3.20 -22.65 -12.85
CA VAL A 26 3.85 -22.42 -14.15
C VAL A 26 3.80 -20.93 -14.51
N ASN A 27 2.63 -20.31 -14.46
CA ASN A 27 2.46 -18.90 -14.79
C ASN A 27 3.29 -17.97 -13.88
N LEU A 28 3.31 -18.22 -12.56
CA LEU A 28 4.12 -17.46 -11.60
C LEU A 28 5.63 -17.64 -11.83
N SER A 29 6.04 -18.78 -12.39
CA SER A 29 7.45 -19.09 -12.64
C SER A 29 8.01 -18.49 -13.91
N THR A 30 7.18 -18.11 -14.88
CA THR A 30 7.59 -17.69 -16.23
C THR A 30 8.60 -16.56 -16.25
N SER A 31 8.52 -15.62 -15.29
CA SER A 31 9.45 -14.48 -15.17
C SER A 31 10.85 -14.88 -14.69
N TYR A 32 11.01 -16.07 -14.14
CA TYR A 32 12.27 -16.59 -13.57
C TYR A 32 12.94 -17.64 -14.45
N LEU A 33 12.32 -17.97 -15.61
CA LEU A 33 12.81 -18.95 -16.56
C LEU A 33 13.62 -18.27 -17.70
N THR A 34 13.45 -18.73 -18.95
CA THR A 34 14.15 -18.11 -20.08
C THR A 34 13.50 -16.78 -20.49
N ASP A 35 14.28 -15.93 -21.18
CA ASP A 35 13.78 -14.65 -21.69
C ASP A 35 12.64 -14.85 -22.70
N GLU A 36 12.72 -15.91 -23.52
CA GLU A 36 11.66 -16.29 -24.49
C GLU A 36 10.35 -16.61 -23.77
N ILE A 37 10.40 -17.38 -22.68
CA ILE A 37 9.22 -17.71 -21.88
C ILE A 37 8.64 -16.46 -21.22
N ARG A 38 9.48 -15.59 -20.68
CA ARG A 38 9.07 -14.31 -20.09
C ARG A 38 8.34 -13.44 -21.12
N VAL A 39 8.89 -13.31 -22.33
CA VAL A 39 8.29 -12.51 -23.39
C VAL A 39 6.97 -13.13 -23.86
N LEU A 40 6.93 -14.44 -24.06
CA LEU A 40 5.73 -15.14 -24.51
C LEU A 40 4.59 -15.05 -23.47
N SER A 41 4.88 -15.33 -22.20
CA SER A 41 3.87 -15.28 -21.13
C SER A 41 3.27 -13.90 -20.92
N GLY A 42 4.03 -12.84 -21.18
CA GLY A 42 3.55 -11.45 -21.10
C GLY A 42 2.73 -10.97 -22.30
N ALA A 43 2.58 -11.76 -23.38
CA ALA A 43 1.95 -11.32 -24.62
C ALA A 43 0.50 -10.87 -24.44
N TYR A 44 -0.30 -11.64 -23.70
CA TYR A 44 -1.70 -11.31 -23.41
C TYR A 44 -1.84 -10.00 -22.61
N GLY A 45 -1.06 -9.83 -21.55
CA GLY A 45 -1.07 -8.60 -20.73
C GLY A 45 -0.67 -7.37 -21.55
N ARG A 46 0.34 -7.50 -22.42
CA ARG A 46 0.74 -6.40 -23.32
C ARG A 46 -0.36 -6.04 -24.32
N ALA A 47 -1.02 -7.04 -24.87
CA ALA A 47 -2.14 -6.80 -25.80
C ALA A 47 -3.29 -6.03 -25.11
N LEU A 48 -3.66 -6.41 -23.90
CA LEU A 48 -4.68 -5.69 -23.11
C LEU A 48 -4.27 -4.26 -22.75
N SER A 49 -2.98 -4.03 -22.51
CA SER A 49 -2.47 -2.71 -22.11
C SER A 49 -2.09 -1.82 -23.29
N GLY A 50 -2.23 -2.29 -24.55
CA GLY A 50 -1.81 -1.57 -25.73
C GLY A 50 -0.28 -1.37 -25.84
N VAL A 51 0.51 -2.21 -25.15
CA VAL A 51 1.98 -2.13 -25.15
C VAL A 51 2.53 -3.09 -26.22
N PRO A 52 3.15 -2.59 -27.31
CA PRO A 52 3.52 -3.44 -28.44
C PRO A 52 4.72 -4.34 -28.16
N GLU A 53 5.66 -3.92 -27.33
CA GLU A 53 6.93 -4.59 -27.09
C GLU A 53 7.11 -5.06 -25.66
N ALA A 54 7.82 -6.18 -25.49
CA ALA A 54 8.23 -6.63 -24.16
C ALA A 54 9.30 -5.72 -23.59
N GLN A 55 9.31 -5.58 -22.28
CA GLN A 55 10.36 -4.85 -21.58
C GLN A 55 11.73 -5.44 -21.89
N ASP A 56 12.73 -4.56 -22.09
CA ASP A 56 14.12 -4.94 -22.25
C ASP A 56 14.60 -5.87 -21.13
N LYS A 57 15.44 -6.86 -21.50
CA LYS A 57 15.91 -7.89 -20.59
C LYS A 57 16.62 -7.31 -19.34
N ARG A 58 17.45 -6.29 -19.51
CA ARG A 58 18.20 -5.66 -18.42
C ARG A 58 17.23 -4.98 -17.43
N LYS A 59 16.25 -4.29 -17.95
CA LYS A 59 15.22 -3.63 -17.15
C LYS A 59 14.31 -4.65 -16.44
N ALA A 60 13.96 -5.74 -17.12
CA ALA A 60 13.22 -6.85 -16.52
C ALA A 60 14.02 -7.52 -15.38
N ALA A 61 15.31 -7.79 -15.58
CA ALA A 61 16.20 -8.33 -14.55
C ALA A 61 16.33 -7.39 -13.33
N TYR A 62 16.42 -6.08 -13.57
CA TYR A 62 16.41 -5.10 -12.49
C TYR A 62 15.14 -5.19 -11.64
N HIS A 63 13.96 -5.26 -12.26
CA HIS A 63 12.71 -5.37 -11.52
C HIS A 63 12.58 -6.70 -10.76
N LEU A 64 13.06 -7.80 -11.33
CA LEU A 64 13.10 -9.08 -10.65
C LEU A 64 14.02 -9.06 -9.43
N ALA A 65 15.21 -8.48 -9.56
CA ALA A 65 16.16 -8.34 -8.47
C ALA A 65 15.65 -7.39 -7.37
N GLN A 66 15.00 -6.31 -7.77
CA GLN A 66 14.43 -5.33 -6.83
C GLN A 66 13.30 -5.93 -5.98
N GLY A 67 12.43 -6.77 -6.55
CA GLY A 67 11.21 -7.25 -5.92
C GLY A 67 11.41 -7.78 -4.49
N PRO A 68 12.26 -8.78 -4.26
CA PRO A 68 12.53 -9.34 -2.93
C PRO A 68 13.14 -8.35 -1.94
N PHE A 69 13.89 -7.35 -2.43
CA PHE A 69 14.67 -6.41 -1.62
C PHE A 69 14.13 -4.98 -1.63
N LYS A 70 12.89 -4.78 -2.07
CA LYS A 70 12.29 -3.45 -2.25
C LYS A 70 12.36 -2.55 -1.02
N GLN A 71 12.18 -3.08 0.20
CA GLN A 71 12.25 -2.28 1.42
C GLN A 71 13.70 -1.87 1.74
N ALA A 72 14.67 -2.75 1.51
CA ALA A 72 16.08 -2.43 1.70
C ALA A 72 16.54 -1.34 0.72
N LEU A 73 16.17 -1.46 -0.55
CA LEU A 73 16.42 -0.43 -1.56
C LEU A 73 15.71 0.88 -1.21
N GLY A 74 14.49 0.81 -0.70
CA GLY A 74 13.73 1.97 -0.24
C GLY A 74 14.41 2.69 0.91
N LEU A 75 14.90 1.96 1.90
CA LEU A 75 15.59 2.54 3.05
C LEU A 75 16.92 3.20 2.63
N TRP A 76 17.69 2.53 1.78
CA TRP A 76 18.90 3.12 1.19
C TRP A 76 18.58 4.41 0.44
N TYR A 77 17.59 4.39 -0.46
CA TYR A 77 17.13 5.58 -1.19
C TYR A 77 16.78 6.74 -0.26
N ALA A 78 16.01 6.44 0.79
CA ALA A 78 15.56 7.46 1.71
C ALA A 78 16.72 8.13 2.46
N HIS A 79 17.69 7.36 2.91
CA HIS A 79 18.88 7.91 3.58
C HIS A 79 19.74 8.79 2.65
N GLU A 80 19.75 8.48 1.35
CA GLU A 80 20.50 9.28 0.36
C GLU A 80 19.76 10.54 -0.10
N LYS A 81 18.42 10.53 -0.07
CA LYS A 81 17.59 11.54 -0.77
C LYS A 81 16.63 12.31 0.12
N PHE A 82 16.43 11.92 1.36
CA PHE A 82 15.44 12.55 2.24
C PHE A 82 16.02 12.82 3.62
N SER A 83 16.26 14.12 3.90
CA SER A 83 16.93 14.53 5.12
C SER A 83 16.02 14.46 6.35
N PRO A 84 16.59 14.33 7.56
CA PRO A 84 15.82 14.43 8.81
C PRO A 84 15.07 15.75 8.97
N GLU A 85 15.62 16.85 8.48
CA GLU A 85 14.99 18.19 8.51
C GLU A 85 13.74 18.22 7.62
N ALA A 86 13.83 17.64 6.42
CA ALA A 86 12.68 17.49 5.52
C ALA A 86 11.58 16.61 6.15
N LYS A 87 11.98 15.51 6.83
CA LYS A 87 11.05 14.65 7.56
C LYS A 87 10.29 15.43 8.64
N ALA A 88 11.00 16.18 9.47
CA ALA A 88 10.41 16.97 10.55
C ALA A 88 9.48 18.09 10.01
N ASP A 89 9.84 18.73 8.90
CA ASP A 89 9.00 19.75 8.26
C ASP A 89 7.70 19.15 7.70
N VAL A 90 7.77 17.98 7.06
CA VAL A 90 6.57 17.27 6.56
C VAL A 90 5.70 16.78 7.71
N GLU A 91 6.29 16.24 8.78
CA GLU A 91 5.54 15.85 9.99
C GLU A 91 4.73 17.02 10.56
N LYS A 92 5.32 18.21 10.64
CA LYS A 92 4.63 19.43 11.06
C LYS A 92 3.48 19.80 10.12
N LYS A 93 3.69 19.70 8.79
CA LYS A 93 2.63 19.97 7.80
C LYS A 93 1.47 19.00 7.92
N VAL A 94 1.74 17.71 8.08
CA VAL A 94 0.71 16.69 8.30
C VAL A 94 -0.09 16.97 9.57
N ALA A 95 0.58 17.27 10.69
CA ALA A 95 -0.09 17.61 11.94
C ALA A 95 -1.00 18.84 11.78
N THR A 96 -0.50 19.90 11.14
CA THR A 96 -1.28 21.11 10.87
C THR A 96 -2.53 20.81 10.02
N MET A 97 -2.39 19.95 9.00
CA MET A 97 -3.52 19.59 8.14
C MET A 97 -4.55 18.74 8.87
N ILE A 98 -4.13 17.81 9.73
CA ILE A 98 -5.04 17.05 10.58
C ILE A 98 -5.85 18.00 11.49
N ASP A 99 -5.21 19.00 12.09
CA ASP A 99 -5.90 19.98 12.92
C ASP A 99 -6.91 20.83 12.11
N VAL A 100 -6.56 21.26 10.92
CA VAL A 100 -7.50 21.94 10.01
C VAL A 100 -8.68 21.03 9.63
N TYR A 101 -8.46 19.74 9.41
CA TYR A 101 -9.56 18.79 9.17
C TYR A 101 -10.51 18.71 10.38
N LYS A 102 -9.98 18.63 11.59
CA LYS A 102 -10.79 18.61 12.83
C LYS A 102 -11.63 19.90 12.97
N GLU A 103 -11.02 21.07 12.73
CA GLU A 103 -11.74 22.33 12.76
C GLU A 103 -12.88 22.41 11.74
N ARG A 104 -12.63 21.91 10.52
CA ARG A 104 -13.64 21.86 9.46
C ARG A 104 -14.76 20.87 9.78
N LEU A 105 -14.42 19.69 10.29
CA LEU A 105 -15.40 18.70 10.72
C LEU A 105 -16.27 19.24 11.87
N ALA A 106 -15.68 19.94 12.85
CA ALA A 106 -16.44 20.53 13.94
C ALA A 106 -17.48 21.56 13.47
N LYS A 107 -17.22 22.25 12.34
CA LYS A 107 -18.12 23.24 11.72
C LYS A 107 -18.97 22.65 10.59
N ASN A 108 -18.88 21.34 10.35
CA ASN A 108 -19.63 20.70 9.26
C ASN A 108 -21.14 20.75 9.55
N ASP A 109 -21.95 21.16 8.58
CA ASP A 109 -23.37 21.42 8.70
C ASP A 109 -24.27 20.29 8.20
N TRP A 110 -23.72 19.28 7.50
CA TRP A 110 -24.51 18.21 6.93
C TRP A 110 -24.34 16.85 7.65
N LEU A 111 -23.28 16.68 8.44
CA LEU A 111 -23.10 15.50 9.29
C LEU A 111 -23.83 15.68 10.63
N THR A 112 -24.40 14.61 11.13
CA THR A 112 -24.96 14.57 12.49
C THR A 112 -23.85 14.82 13.53
N PRO A 113 -24.20 15.35 14.73
CA PRO A 113 -23.22 15.53 15.81
C PRO A 113 -22.49 14.26 16.17
N GLU A 114 -23.18 13.11 16.20
CA GLU A 114 -22.60 11.82 16.50
C GLU A 114 -21.51 11.42 15.51
N THR A 115 -21.78 11.50 14.22
CA THR A 115 -20.79 11.17 13.17
C THR A 115 -19.62 12.14 13.18
N ARG A 116 -19.85 13.44 13.45
CA ARG A 116 -18.76 14.44 13.58
C ARG A 116 -17.82 14.12 14.74
N GLU A 117 -18.37 13.78 15.90
CA GLU A 117 -17.56 13.41 17.08
C GLU A 117 -16.70 12.18 16.79
N LYS A 118 -17.28 11.14 16.22
CA LYS A 118 -16.55 9.92 15.83
C LYS A 118 -15.47 10.18 14.77
N ALA A 119 -15.76 11.04 13.79
CA ALA A 119 -14.78 11.46 12.80
C ALA A 119 -13.58 12.19 13.44
N ILE A 120 -13.82 13.07 14.41
CA ILE A 120 -12.78 13.75 15.16
C ILE A 120 -11.96 12.76 16.01
N VAL A 121 -12.62 11.80 16.67
CA VAL A 121 -11.93 10.72 17.40
C VAL A 121 -11.00 9.95 16.47
N LYS A 122 -11.46 9.56 15.27
CA LYS A 122 -10.66 8.85 14.27
C LYS A 122 -9.44 9.65 13.82
N LEU A 123 -9.58 10.97 13.60
CA LEU A 123 -8.45 11.85 13.29
C LEU A 123 -7.47 12.04 14.44
N ASN A 124 -7.94 12.00 15.70
CA ASN A 124 -7.06 12.15 16.86
C ASN A 124 -6.08 10.99 17.02
N VAL A 125 -6.42 9.81 16.49
CA VAL A 125 -5.60 8.61 16.62
C VAL A 125 -5.02 8.13 15.28
N ILE A 126 -5.23 8.89 14.19
CA ILE A 126 -4.60 8.59 12.90
C ILE A 126 -3.08 8.67 13.03
N LYS A 127 -2.37 7.69 12.48
CA LYS A 127 -0.91 7.59 12.60
C LYS A 127 -0.24 8.03 11.30
N PRO A 128 0.50 9.13 11.27
CA PRO A 128 1.28 9.51 10.09
C PRO A 128 2.65 8.80 10.09
N TYR A 129 3.01 8.23 8.95
CA TYR A 129 4.30 7.60 8.68
C TYR A 129 4.97 8.34 7.54
N ILE A 130 6.10 8.99 7.82
CA ILE A 130 6.75 9.94 6.92
C ILE A 130 8.13 9.43 6.50
N GLY A 131 8.36 9.38 5.20
CA GLY A 131 9.65 9.12 4.57
C GLY A 131 9.99 7.64 4.49
N TYR A 132 10.32 7.00 5.61
CA TYR A 132 10.84 5.64 5.63
C TYR A 132 10.67 4.98 7.01
N PRO A 133 10.64 3.64 7.07
CA PRO A 133 10.65 2.90 8.33
C PRO A 133 12.02 3.03 9.01
N GLU A 134 12.04 3.04 10.34
CA GLU A 134 13.29 3.14 11.12
C GLU A 134 14.21 1.95 10.92
N GLU A 135 13.63 0.75 10.71
CA GLU A 135 14.36 -0.51 10.59
C GLU A 135 13.82 -1.35 9.43
N LEU A 136 14.69 -2.16 8.86
CA LEU A 136 14.28 -3.20 7.94
C LEU A 136 13.52 -4.30 8.70
N PRO A 137 12.43 -4.85 8.12
CA PRO A 137 11.76 -5.99 8.70
C PRO A 137 12.73 -7.15 8.95
N ALA A 138 12.63 -7.79 10.13
CA ALA A 138 13.58 -8.83 10.57
C ALA A 138 13.76 -9.97 9.54
N ARG A 139 12.71 -10.31 8.78
CA ARG A 139 12.75 -11.34 7.73
C ARG A 139 13.76 -11.09 6.60
N TYR A 140 14.25 -9.84 6.45
CA TYR A 140 15.28 -9.54 5.45
C TYR A 140 16.62 -10.22 5.73
N LYS A 141 16.89 -10.59 6.97
CA LYS A 141 18.09 -11.36 7.36
C LYS A 141 18.08 -12.78 6.80
N ASP A 142 16.89 -13.32 6.53
CA ASP A 142 16.69 -14.67 6.01
C ASP A 142 16.71 -14.71 4.47
N LYS A 143 16.78 -13.56 3.80
CA LYS A 143 16.84 -13.45 2.34
C LYS A 143 18.29 -13.45 1.87
N VAL A 144 18.88 -14.62 1.82
CA VAL A 144 20.25 -14.83 1.35
C VAL A 144 20.23 -15.28 -0.11
N VAL A 145 21.03 -14.63 -0.95
CA VAL A 145 21.24 -15.04 -2.34
C VAL A 145 22.24 -16.19 -2.37
N ASP A 146 21.84 -17.31 -2.96
CA ASP A 146 22.74 -18.42 -3.26
C ASP A 146 23.24 -18.27 -4.72
N GLU A 147 24.52 -17.88 -4.89
CA GLU A 147 25.14 -17.68 -6.20
C GLU A 147 25.27 -18.99 -7.01
N SER A 148 25.24 -20.13 -6.35
CA SER A 148 25.32 -21.45 -7.00
C SER A 148 23.97 -21.96 -7.49
N ALA A 149 22.88 -21.40 -6.97
CA ALA A 149 21.51 -21.77 -7.31
C ALA A 149 20.99 -20.96 -8.51
N SER A 150 20.00 -21.51 -9.21
CA SER A 150 19.31 -20.81 -10.29
C SER A 150 18.50 -19.59 -9.76
N LEU A 151 18.15 -18.67 -10.64
CA LEU A 151 17.26 -17.55 -10.32
C LEU A 151 15.91 -18.04 -9.75
N PHE A 152 15.38 -19.12 -10.31
CA PHE A 152 14.13 -19.70 -9.85
C PHE A 152 14.21 -20.27 -8.43
N GLU A 153 15.31 -20.98 -8.10
CA GLU A 153 15.53 -21.50 -6.76
C GLU A 153 15.68 -20.40 -5.71
N ASN A 154 16.42 -19.32 -6.04
CA ASN A 154 16.50 -18.14 -5.20
C ASN A 154 15.12 -17.48 -5.01
N ALA A 155 14.33 -17.34 -6.08
CA ALA A 155 12.98 -16.79 -5.99
C ALA A 155 12.08 -17.63 -5.08
N LEU A 156 12.16 -18.97 -5.17
CA LEU A 156 11.43 -19.88 -4.27
C LEU A 156 11.89 -19.75 -2.81
N ALA A 157 13.19 -19.59 -2.58
CA ALA A 157 13.73 -19.39 -1.22
C ALA A 157 13.17 -18.08 -0.62
N PHE A 158 13.16 -16.99 -1.37
CA PHE A 158 12.59 -15.72 -0.90
C PHE A 158 11.06 -15.80 -0.70
N ALA A 159 10.34 -16.48 -1.58
CA ALA A 159 8.91 -16.72 -1.43
C ALA A 159 8.60 -17.50 -0.13
N ARG A 160 9.40 -18.51 0.21
CA ARG A 160 9.25 -19.25 1.47
C ARG A 160 9.44 -18.36 2.69
N VAL A 161 10.39 -17.42 2.67
CA VAL A 161 10.58 -16.42 3.75
C VAL A 161 9.32 -15.57 3.92
N GLU A 162 8.76 -15.05 2.83
CA GLU A 162 7.54 -14.22 2.88
C GLU A 162 6.31 -15.01 3.33
N ILE A 163 6.14 -16.25 2.85
CA ILE A 163 5.04 -17.12 3.26
C ILE A 163 5.15 -17.43 4.76
N LYS A 164 6.33 -17.81 5.25
CA LYS A 164 6.57 -18.06 6.68
C LYS A 164 6.24 -16.83 7.52
N HIS A 165 6.66 -15.64 7.08
CA HIS A 165 6.33 -14.39 7.74
C HIS A 165 4.81 -14.11 7.72
N SER A 166 4.14 -14.34 6.59
CA SER A 166 2.68 -14.16 6.48
C SER A 166 1.93 -15.06 7.47
N TRP A 167 2.29 -16.33 7.55
CA TRP A 167 1.69 -17.27 8.51
C TRP A 167 2.02 -16.96 9.96
N SER A 168 3.20 -16.39 10.25
CA SER A 168 3.58 -16.03 11.62
C SER A 168 2.73 -14.90 12.21
N LYS A 169 2.00 -14.15 11.36
CA LYS A 169 1.07 -13.11 11.80
C LYS A 169 -0.27 -13.66 12.33
N TRP A 170 -0.54 -14.93 12.10
CA TRP A 170 -1.80 -15.55 12.54
C TRP A 170 -1.93 -15.47 14.06
N ASN A 171 -3.06 -14.98 14.56
CA ASN A 171 -3.32 -14.76 15.98
C ASN A 171 -2.29 -13.85 16.70
N GLN A 172 -1.56 -13.01 15.97
CA GLN A 172 -0.67 -12.02 16.55
C GLN A 172 -1.32 -10.63 16.55
N PRO A 173 -0.96 -9.75 17.49
CA PRO A 173 -1.34 -8.35 17.42
C PRO A 173 -0.90 -7.69 16.11
N VAL A 174 -1.65 -6.67 15.68
CA VAL A 174 -1.32 -5.93 14.45
C VAL A 174 0.04 -5.26 14.57
N ASP A 175 0.95 -5.59 13.65
CA ASP A 175 2.22 -4.87 13.53
C ASP A 175 2.01 -3.55 12.77
N TYR A 176 2.06 -2.46 13.51
CA TYR A 176 1.94 -1.11 12.95
C TYR A 176 3.24 -0.63 12.28
N LYS A 177 4.40 -1.20 12.59
CA LYS A 177 5.70 -0.75 12.05
C LYS A 177 5.95 -1.18 10.61
N GLU A 178 5.21 -2.17 10.12
CA GLU A 178 5.40 -2.69 8.77
C GLU A 178 4.79 -1.76 7.72
N TRP A 179 5.63 -1.27 6.82
CA TRP A 179 5.24 -0.45 5.68
C TRP A 179 4.80 -1.30 4.49
N GLY A 180 3.66 -0.95 3.88
CA GLY A 180 3.16 -1.62 2.67
C GLY A 180 3.95 -1.24 1.41
N MET A 181 4.37 0.04 1.30
CA MET A 181 5.14 0.57 0.18
C MET A 181 6.60 0.82 0.57
N PRO A 182 7.57 0.58 -0.31
CA PRO A 182 8.95 0.95 -0.08
C PRO A 182 9.16 2.47 -0.22
N ALA A 183 10.16 3.01 0.47
CA ALA A 183 10.39 4.46 0.53
C ALA A 183 10.80 5.11 -0.80
N HIS A 184 11.25 4.34 -1.79
CA HIS A 184 11.56 4.84 -3.14
C HIS A 184 10.37 4.86 -4.11
N MET A 185 9.16 4.55 -3.64
CA MET A 185 7.95 4.61 -4.47
C MET A 185 7.33 6.00 -4.42
N VAL A 186 7.09 6.59 -5.61
CA VAL A 186 6.36 7.87 -5.74
C VAL A 186 4.88 7.59 -5.61
N ASN A 187 4.40 7.49 -4.39
CA ASN A 187 3.01 7.27 -4.05
C ASN A 187 2.78 7.55 -2.55
N ALA A 188 1.51 7.55 -2.12
CA ALA A 188 1.09 7.61 -0.73
C ALA A 188 -0.07 6.65 -0.51
N TYR A 189 -0.49 6.40 0.71
CA TYR A 189 -1.70 5.62 0.97
C TYR A 189 -2.24 5.82 2.39
N TYR A 190 -3.56 5.66 2.52
CA TYR A 190 -4.25 5.42 3.77
C TYR A 190 -4.51 3.93 3.97
N ASN A 191 -4.30 3.43 5.17
CA ASN A 191 -4.65 2.06 5.55
C ASN A 191 -5.78 2.08 6.58
N PRO A 192 -7.02 1.70 6.20
CA PRO A 192 -8.16 1.76 7.09
C PRO A 192 -8.08 0.78 8.26
N GLN A 193 -7.50 -0.41 8.06
CA GLN A 193 -7.36 -1.43 9.12
C GLN A 193 -6.35 -1.05 10.20
N LYS A 194 -5.47 -0.09 9.92
CA LYS A 194 -4.47 0.41 10.86
C LYS A 194 -4.71 1.86 11.25
N ASN A 195 -5.66 2.53 10.62
CA ASN A 195 -5.92 3.97 10.72
C ASN A 195 -4.63 4.78 10.60
N LEU A 196 -3.89 4.57 9.52
CA LEU A 196 -2.62 5.25 9.27
C LEU A 196 -2.52 5.79 7.84
N ILE A 197 -1.77 6.89 7.70
CA ILE A 197 -1.38 7.50 6.43
C ILE A 197 0.13 7.37 6.23
N VAL A 198 0.56 7.03 5.03
CA VAL A 198 1.97 6.78 4.72
C VAL A 198 2.41 7.59 3.52
N PHE A 199 3.52 8.31 3.68
CA PHE A 199 4.13 9.12 2.64
C PHE A 199 5.58 8.67 2.46
N PRO A 200 5.89 7.76 1.51
CA PRO A 200 7.25 7.35 1.17
C PRO A 200 8.15 8.52 0.77
N ALA A 201 9.45 8.42 1.03
CA ALA A 201 10.41 9.50 0.78
C ALA A 201 10.40 10.00 -0.68
N ALA A 202 10.10 9.13 -1.64
CA ALA A 202 10.14 9.49 -3.06
C ALA A 202 9.01 10.44 -3.50
N ILE A 203 7.84 10.44 -2.86
CA ILE A 203 6.81 11.45 -3.15
C ILE A 203 7.09 12.77 -2.44
N LEU A 204 7.94 12.74 -1.41
CA LEU A 204 8.40 13.90 -0.65
C LEU A 204 9.61 14.57 -1.32
N GLN A 205 9.55 14.70 -2.63
CA GLN A 205 10.57 15.30 -3.51
C GLN A 205 9.88 16.24 -4.53
N ALA A 206 10.67 17.08 -5.20
CA ALA A 206 10.16 17.89 -6.30
C ALA A 206 9.51 16.99 -7.39
N PRO A 207 8.37 17.38 -7.98
CA PRO A 207 7.72 18.68 -7.86
C PRO A 207 6.72 18.82 -6.71
N PHE A 208 6.46 17.76 -5.92
CA PHE A 208 5.46 17.78 -4.87
C PHE A 208 5.91 18.54 -3.63
N TYR A 209 7.18 18.36 -3.25
CA TYR A 209 7.74 18.94 -2.03
C TYR A 209 9.22 19.29 -2.22
N ASP A 210 9.62 20.40 -1.64
CA ASP A 210 11.02 20.79 -1.44
C ASP A 210 11.13 21.60 -0.15
N LEU A 211 12.16 21.29 0.69
CA LEU A 211 12.39 21.98 1.96
C LEU A 211 12.60 23.50 1.80
N HIS A 212 13.15 23.91 0.66
CA HIS A 212 13.52 25.31 0.38
C HIS A 212 12.49 26.08 -0.44
N GLN A 213 11.45 25.40 -0.95
CA GLN A 213 10.38 26.14 -1.65
C GLN A 213 9.42 26.81 -0.66
N SER A 214 8.61 27.74 -1.15
CA SER A 214 7.65 28.47 -0.32
C SER A 214 6.66 27.52 0.34
N SER A 215 6.19 27.90 1.54
CA SER A 215 5.16 27.14 2.26
C SER A 215 3.89 26.97 1.41
N SER A 216 3.48 28.01 0.67
CA SER A 216 2.33 27.96 -0.24
C SER A 216 2.49 26.91 -1.34
N ALA A 217 3.70 26.83 -1.94
CA ALA A 217 3.99 25.81 -2.96
C ALA A 217 3.97 24.40 -2.37
N ASN A 218 4.53 24.20 -1.17
CA ASN A 218 4.47 22.90 -0.49
C ASN A 218 3.03 22.48 -0.15
N TYR A 219 2.18 23.40 0.34
CA TYR A 219 0.77 23.09 0.59
C TYR A 219 -0.03 22.87 -0.71
N GLY A 220 0.30 23.54 -1.80
CA GLY A 220 -0.29 23.30 -3.12
C GLY A 220 0.15 21.99 -3.78
N GLY A 221 1.37 21.55 -3.50
CA GLY A 221 1.94 20.28 -3.98
C GLY A 221 1.63 19.12 -3.04
N ILE A 222 2.57 18.82 -2.11
CA ILE A 222 2.41 17.69 -1.21
C ILE A 222 1.21 17.82 -0.27
N GLY A 223 0.79 19.05 0.07
CA GLY A 223 -0.40 19.28 0.87
C GLY A 223 -1.67 18.74 0.24
N ALA A 224 -1.82 18.82 -1.08
CA ALA A 224 -2.94 18.20 -1.79
C ALA A 224 -2.95 16.68 -1.63
N VAL A 225 -1.78 16.03 -1.70
CA VAL A 225 -1.63 14.58 -1.47
C VAL A 225 -1.96 14.22 -0.02
N ILE A 226 -1.45 14.99 0.96
CA ILE A 226 -1.75 14.78 2.38
C ILE A 226 -3.26 14.88 2.64
N ALA A 227 -3.93 15.91 2.08
CA ALA A 227 -5.37 16.05 2.20
C ALA A 227 -6.12 14.86 1.60
N HIS A 228 -5.67 14.38 0.44
CA HIS A 228 -6.24 13.20 -0.23
C HIS A 228 -6.16 11.98 0.68
N GLU A 229 -4.99 11.66 1.24
CA GLU A 229 -4.83 10.50 2.13
C GLU A 229 -5.66 10.62 3.42
N ILE A 230 -5.74 11.81 4.02
CA ILE A 230 -6.62 12.05 5.16
C ILE A 230 -8.09 11.83 4.79
N SER A 231 -8.51 12.24 3.59
CA SER A 231 -9.89 12.08 3.13
C SER A 231 -10.32 10.62 3.00
N HIS A 232 -9.38 9.71 2.70
CA HIS A 232 -9.65 8.27 2.65
C HIS A 232 -10.13 7.67 3.98
N ALA A 233 -9.89 8.33 5.11
CA ALA A 233 -10.46 7.91 6.39
C ALA A 233 -12.00 8.00 6.42
N PHE A 234 -12.60 8.77 5.51
CA PHE A 234 -14.01 9.14 5.47
C PHE A 234 -14.70 8.83 4.14
N ASP A 235 -14.00 8.27 3.17
CA ASP A 235 -14.60 7.83 1.91
C ASP A 235 -15.44 6.56 2.10
N THR A 236 -16.04 6.03 1.03
CA THR A 236 -16.91 4.85 1.05
C THR A 236 -16.26 3.59 1.64
N ASN A 237 -14.94 3.47 1.56
CA ASN A 237 -14.19 2.37 2.16
C ASN A 237 -13.77 2.70 3.60
N GLY A 238 -13.14 3.85 3.83
CA GLY A 238 -12.65 4.27 5.15
C GLY A 238 -13.76 4.47 6.17
N ALA A 239 -14.95 4.90 5.73
CA ALA A 239 -16.14 5.03 6.58
C ALA A 239 -16.61 3.70 7.18
N SER A 240 -16.24 2.57 6.60
CA SER A 240 -16.58 1.23 7.13
C SER A 240 -15.64 0.76 8.24
N PHE A 241 -14.60 1.53 8.60
CA PHE A 241 -13.64 1.19 9.65
C PHE A 241 -13.62 2.25 10.74
N ASP A 242 -13.70 1.81 11.99
CA ASP A 242 -13.60 2.71 13.15
C ASP A 242 -12.17 3.23 13.38
N GLU A 243 -11.98 4.00 14.46
CA GLU A 243 -10.70 4.58 14.86
C GLU A 243 -9.60 3.55 15.18
N ASN A 244 -9.99 2.30 15.49
CA ASN A 244 -9.09 1.20 15.79
C ASN A 244 -8.79 0.32 14.57
N GLY A 245 -9.42 0.61 13.42
CA GLY A 245 -9.30 -0.18 12.20
C GLY A 245 -10.19 -1.43 12.17
N SER A 246 -11.16 -1.51 13.07
CA SER A 246 -12.16 -2.59 13.06
C SER A 246 -13.25 -2.28 12.06
N LEU A 247 -13.68 -3.30 11.31
CA LEU A 247 -14.82 -3.18 10.39
C LEU A 247 -16.09 -2.95 11.21
N LYS A 248 -16.59 -1.73 11.19
CA LYS A 248 -17.72 -1.28 11.99
C LYS A 248 -18.42 -0.12 11.33
N ASP A 249 -19.70 -0.25 11.13
CA ASP A 249 -20.56 0.85 10.69
C ASP A 249 -20.71 1.87 11.82
N TRP A 250 -20.19 3.07 11.60
CA TRP A 250 -20.21 4.15 12.59
C TRP A 250 -20.86 5.44 12.09
N TRP A 251 -21.21 5.48 10.80
CA TRP A 251 -22.01 6.55 10.22
C TRP A 251 -23.50 6.29 10.46
N THR A 252 -24.28 7.36 10.60
CA THR A 252 -25.74 7.21 10.60
C THR A 252 -26.25 6.99 9.18
N GLU A 253 -27.45 6.36 9.04
CA GLU A 253 -28.08 6.18 7.73
C GLU A 253 -28.32 7.51 6.99
N SER A 254 -28.70 8.57 7.75
CA SER A 254 -28.91 9.90 7.20
C SER A 254 -27.62 10.52 6.66
N ASP A 255 -26.49 10.31 7.34
CA ASP A 255 -25.18 10.82 6.88
C ASP A 255 -24.71 10.08 5.64
N TYR A 256 -24.93 8.76 5.55
CA TYR A 256 -24.67 7.99 4.32
C TYR A 256 -25.51 8.48 3.14
N ALA A 257 -26.77 8.77 3.35
CA ALA A 257 -27.67 9.31 2.31
C ALA A 257 -27.19 10.68 1.83
N ALA A 258 -26.85 11.58 2.76
CA ALA A 258 -26.30 12.90 2.45
C ALA A 258 -24.96 12.83 1.72
N PHE A 259 -24.09 11.90 2.12
CA PHE A 259 -22.82 11.68 1.43
C PHE A 259 -23.02 11.20 -0.01
N LYS A 260 -23.91 10.22 -0.23
CA LYS A 260 -24.26 9.74 -1.59
C LYS A 260 -24.80 10.85 -2.48
N GLU A 261 -25.69 11.70 -1.95
CA GLU A 261 -26.22 12.84 -2.70
C GLU A 261 -25.10 13.81 -3.12
N LYS A 262 -24.18 14.10 -2.21
CA LYS A 262 -23.04 15.00 -2.49
C LYS A 262 -22.07 14.42 -3.52
N THR A 263 -21.73 13.14 -3.40
CA THR A 263 -20.80 12.46 -4.32
C THR A 263 -21.39 12.27 -5.71
N GLN A 264 -22.72 12.16 -5.82
CA GLN A 264 -23.40 12.07 -7.13
C GLN A 264 -23.15 13.31 -8.03
N LYS A 265 -22.78 14.45 -7.45
CA LYS A 265 -22.45 15.68 -8.19
C LYS A 265 -21.05 15.62 -8.84
N VAL A 266 -20.24 14.63 -8.51
CA VAL A 266 -18.86 14.44 -8.98
C VAL A 266 -18.78 13.32 -10.03
N ILE A 267 -19.81 12.50 -10.12
CA ILE A 267 -19.99 11.45 -11.13
C ILE A 267 -20.69 12.03 -12.36
#